data_2feb06d92d281b0b37830521d5c6813d
#
_entry.id   2feb06d92d281b0b37830521d5c6813d
#
_cell.length_a   1.000
_cell.length_b   1.000
_cell.length_c   1.000
_cell.angle_alpha   90.00
_cell.angle_beta   90.00
_cell.angle_gamma   90.00
#
_symmetry.space_group_name_H-M   'P 1'
#
loop_
_entity.id
_entity.type
_entity.pdbx_description
1 polymer ?
#
loop_
_entity_poly.entity_id
_entity_poly.type
_entity_poly.pdbx_seq_one_letter_code
_entity_poly.pdbx_strand_id
1 'polypeptide(L)'
;MKITAINPQDYDFVWNDIKAYMEGAAKYTHGRYTCEDILNQLKSSNQQLWVAFDDKVYGAVVTEVITYPRKKCLIMHFTGGIELPKWKSEMLSVLRSFAKDNNCQSIESFGRTGWKRVFKNDGFSSKFMFYELTV
;
A
#
# COMPACT_ATOMS: atom_id res chain seq x y z
N MET A 1 -6.76 16.05 5.73
CA MET A 1 -6.96 14.76 5.06
C MET A 1 -7.08 13.66 6.12
N LYS A 2 -8.10 12.83 6.03
CA LYS A 2 -8.33 11.75 6.99
C LYS A 2 -7.84 10.43 6.42
N ILE A 3 -7.29 9.58 7.28
CA ILE A 3 -6.84 8.23 6.93
C ILE A 3 -7.62 7.25 7.80
N THR A 4 -8.17 6.21 7.20
CA THR A 4 -8.87 5.18 7.93
C THR A 4 -8.61 3.79 7.36
N ALA A 5 -8.60 2.79 8.25
CA ALA A 5 -8.63 1.39 7.84
C ALA A 5 -10.07 1.02 7.49
N ILE A 6 -10.24 0.23 6.46
CA ILE A 6 -11.56 -0.22 6.02
C ILE A 6 -11.86 -1.60 6.61
N ASN A 7 -13.03 -1.76 7.20
CA ASN A 7 -13.47 -3.07 7.66
C ASN A 7 -13.67 -4.00 6.47
N PRO A 8 -13.30 -5.29 6.58
CA PRO A 8 -13.43 -6.24 5.46
C PRO A 8 -14.84 -6.32 4.87
N GLN A 9 -15.85 -6.17 5.70
CA GLN A 9 -17.26 -6.18 5.25
C GLN A 9 -17.60 -5.02 4.32
N ASP A 10 -16.80 -3.96 4.32
CA ASP A 10 -17.02 -2.76 3.51
C ASP A 10 -16.13 -2.71 2.27
N TYR A 11 -15.31 -3.72 2.01
CA TYR A 11 -14.39 -3.72 0.87
C TYR A 11 -15.11 -3.51 -0.47
N ASP A 12 -16.18 -4.25 -0.71
CA ASP A 12 -16.92 -4.13 -1.97
C ASP A 12 -17.53 -2.73 -2.16
N PHE A 13 -18.03 -2.16 -1.08
CA PHE A 13 -18.62 -0.83 -1.11
C PHE A 13 -17.56 0.24 -1.43
N VAL A 14 -16.44 0.21 -0.72
CA VAL A 14 -15.35 1.18 -0.90
C VAL A 14 -14.65 1.00 -2.24
N TRP A 15 -14.64 -0.22 -2.78
CA TRP A 15 -13.94 -0.55 -4.01
C TRP A 15 -14.38 0.32 -5.19
N ASN A 16 -15.65 0.69 -5.24
CA ASN A 16 -16.16 1.57 -6.29
C ASN A 16 -15.42 2.91 -6.34
N ASP A 17 -15.00 3.42 -5.19
CA ASP A 17 -14.31 4.72 -5.09
C ASP A 17 -12.81 4.62 -5.37
N ILE A 18 -12.22 3.44 -5.20
CA ILE A 18 -10.75 3.27 -5.30
C ILE A 18 -10.32 2.40 -6.48
N LYS A 19 -11.28 1.80 -7.20
CA LYS A 19 -10.97 0.87 -8.29
C LYS A 19 -10.00 1.46 -9.31
N ALA A 20 -10.24 2.69 -9.74
CA ALA A 20 -9.36 3.36 -10.71
C ALA A 20 -7.94 3.52 -10.17
N TYR A 21 -7.80 3.82 -8.87
CA TYR A 21 -6.51 3.95 -8.22
C TYR A 21 -5.78 2.61 -8.15
N MET A 22 -6.50 1.55 -7.85
CA MET A 22 -5.92 0.20 -7.78
C MET A 22 -5.60 -0.35 -9.17
N GLU A 23 -6.36 0.02 -10.19
CA GLU A 23 -5.99 -0.28 -11.58
C GLU A 23 -4.65 0.37 -11.94
N GLY A 24 -4.43 1.61 -11.51
CA GLY A 24 -3.16 2.30 -11.69
C GLY A 24 -2.02 1.58 -10.99
N ALA A 25 -2.23 1.12 -9.76
CA ALA A 25 -1.23 0.35 -9.02
C ALA A 25 -0.94 -1.00 -9.68
N ALA A 26 -1.99 -1.73 -10.09
CA ALA A 26 -1.85 -3.04 -10.75
C ALA A 26 -1.04 -2.97 -12.04
N LYS A 27 -1.16 -1.87 -12.76
CA LYS A 27 -0.45 -1.64 -14.03
C LYS A 27 1.08 -1.77 -13.88
N TYR A 28 1.61 -1.47 -12.70
CA TYR A 28 3.05 -1.49 -12.46
C TYR A 28 3.54 -2.77 -11.78
N THR A 29 2.73 -3.82 -11.76
CA THR A 29 3.12 -5.11 -11.16
C THR A 29 3.79 -6.06 -12.13
N HIS A 30 4.09 -5.61 -13.33
CA HIS A 30 4.73 -6.42 -14.37
C HIS A 30 3.96 -7.71 -14.65
N GLY A 31 2.63 -7.60 -14.79
CA GLY A 31 1.77 -8.72 -15.14
C GLY A 31 1.39 -9.65 -13.98
N ARG A 32 1.76 -9.29 -12.75
CA ARG A 32 1.50 -10.17 -11.59
C ARG A 32 0.09 -10.07 -11.04
N TYR A 33 -0.52 -8.88 -11.13
CA TYR A 33 -1.84 -8.63 -10.55
C TYR A 33 -2.71 -7.80 -11.49
N THR A 34 -3.99 -8.15 -11.53
CA THR A 34 -5.04 -7.25 -12.01
C THR A 34 -5.65 -6.53 -10.81
N CYS A 35 -6.42 -5.49 -11.05
CA CYS A 35 -7.17 -4.80 -10.00
C CYS A 35 -8.07 -5.76 -9.23
N GLU A 36 -8.72 -6.69 -9.94
CA GLU A 36 -9.60 -7.69 -9.34
C GLU A 36 -8.84 -8.66 -8.44
N ASP A 37 -7.60 -9.02 -8.82
CA ASP A 37 -6.74 -9.86 -7.99
C ASP A 37 -6.43 -9.18 -6.66
N ILE A 38 -6.21 -7.87 -6.68
CA ILE A 38 -5.94 -7.10 -5.45
C ILE A 38 -7.14 -7.20 -4.50
N LEU A 39 -8.34 -7.00 -5.01
CA LEU A 39 -9.57 -7.12 -4.20
C LEU A 39 -9.73 -8.54 -3.65
N ASN A 40 -9.51 -9.55 -4.48
CA ASN A 40 -9.63 -10.95 -4.07
C ASN A 40 -8.63 -11.30 -2.97
N GLN A 41 -7.39 -10.80 -3.06
CA GLN A 41 -6.40 -10.98 -2.00
C GLN A 41 -6.80 -10.30 -0.70
N LEU A 42 -7.34 -9.09 -0.78
CA LEU A 42 -7.86 -8.41 0.41
C LEU A 42 -8.90 -9.26 1.12
N LYS A 43 -9.79 -9.91 0.37
CA LYS A 43 -10.86 -10.73 0.94
C LYS A 43 -10.37 -12.06 1.50
N SER A 44 -9.31 -12.63 0.95
CA SER A 44 -8.86 -13.99 1.25
C SER A 44 -7.63 -14.07 2.13
N SER A 45 -6.92 -12.97 2.35
CA SER A 45 -5.70 -12.97 3.14
C SER A 45 -5.74 -11.89 4.23
N ASN A 46 -4.74 -11.95 5.13
CA ASN A 46 -4.68 -11.04 6.27
C ASN A 46 -3.99 -9.73 5.86
N GLN A 47 -4.61 -9.00 4.93
CA GLN A 47 -4.16 -7.71 4.47
C GLN A 47 -5.06 -6.60 5.02
N GLN A 48 -4.60 -5.37 4.97
CA GLN A 48 -5.34 -4.21 5.39
C GLN A 48 -5.53 -3.27 4.20
N LEU A 49 -6.68 -2.64 4.14
CA LEU A 49 -6.96 -1.56 3.19
C LEU A 49 -7.11 -0.25 3.95
N TRP A 50 -6.34 0.73 3.54
CA TRP A 50 -6.35 2.09 4.09
C TRP A 50 -6.77 3.05 2.99
N VAL A 51 -7.60 4.04 3.34
CA VAL A 51 -7.99 5.08 2.40
C VAL A 51 -7.70 6.46 2.97
N ALA A 52 -7.34 7.37 2.06
CA ALA A 52 -7.17 8.78 2.35
C ALA A 52 -8.35 9.52 1.75
N PHE A 53 -9.05 10.29 2.56
CA PHE A 53 -10.26 10.96 2.11
C PHE A 53 -10.47 12.31 2.78
N ASP A 54 -11.29 13.14 2.14
CA ASP A 54 -11.76 14.40 2.66
C ASP A 54 -13.19 14.59 2.12
N ASP A 55 -13.39 15.45 1.12
CA ASP A 55 -14.66 15.55 0.40
C ASP A 55 -14.92 14.35 -0.52
N LYS A 56 -13.85 13.67 -0.90
CA LYS A 56 -13.86 12.44 -1.71
C LYS A 56 -12.69 11.56 -1.31
N VAL A 57 -12.61 10.36 -1.89
CA VAL A 57 -11.45 9.47 -1.66
C VAL A 57 -10.32 9.87 -2.61
N TYR A 58 -9.15 10.16 -2.05
CA TYR A 58 -7.97 10.60 -2.78
C TYR A 58 -6.99 9.47 -3.09
N GLY A 59 -6.98 8.43 -2.29
CA GLY A 59 -6.06 7.33 -2.50
C GLY A 59 -6.28 6.17 -1.56
N ALA A 60 -5.55 5.10 -1.83
CA ALA A 60 -5.61 3.88 -1.05
C ALA A 60 -4.26 3.19 -0.99
N VAL A 61 -4.02 2.49 0.12
CA VAL A 61 -2.83 1.67 0.33
C VAL A 61 -3.27 0.31 0.84
N VAL A 62 -2.70 -0.75 0.29
CA VAL A 62 -2.88 -2.11 0.76
C VAL A 62 -1.61 -2.53 1.50
N THR A 63 -1.76 -2.98 2.73
CA THR A 63 -0.63 -3.40 3.55
C THR A 63 -0.80 -4.82 4.07
N GLU A 64 0.29 -5.40 4.52
CA GLU A 64 0.29 -6.71 5.16
C GLU A 64 1.44 -6.79 6.16
N VAL A 65 1.16 -7.39 7.32
CA VAL A 65 2.21 -7.69 8.30
C VAL A 65 2.89 -9.00 7.89
N ILE A 66 4.20 -8.93 7.64
CA ILE A 66 5.00 -10.09 7.24
C ILE A 66 5.99 -10.42 8.34
N THR A 67 6.02 -11.69 8.72
CA THR A 67 6.98 -12.19 9.70
C THR A 67 8.05 -13.01 8.99
N TYR A 68 9.23 -12.42 8.86
CA TYR A 68 10.41 -13.13 8.42
C TYR A 68 11.03 -13.88 9.62
N PRO A 69 11.93 -14.82 9.40
CA PRO A 69 12.59 -15.52 10.54
C PRO A 69 13.25 -14.58 11.54
N ARG A 70 13.79 -13.45 11.10
CA ARG A 70 14.55 -12.53 11.94
C ARG A 70 13.98 -11.13 12.02
N LYS A 71 12.85 -10.86 11.36
CA LYS A 71 12.34 -9.51 11.26
C LYS A 71 10.85 -9.53 10.98
N LYS A 72 10.11 -8.62 11.59
CA LYS A 72 8.70 -8.44 11.33
C LYS A 72 8.50 -7.06 10.71
N CYS A 73 7.77 -7.00 9.61
CA CYS A 73 7.64 -5.78 8.81
C CYS A 73 6.21 -5.56 8.36
N LEU A 74 5.86 -4.30 8.13
CA LEU A 74 4.63 -3.94 7.45
C LEU A 74 4.99 -3.67 5.99
N ILE A 75 4.42 -4.44 5.07
CA ILE A 75 4.63 -4.23 3.64
C ILE A 75 3.50 -3.38 3.06
N MET A 76 3.86 -2.36 2.31
CA MET A 76 2.94 -1.60 1.46
C MET A 76 2.95 -2.29 0.09
N HIS A 77 1.94 -3.13 -0.16
CA HIS A 77 1.86 -3.89 -1.41
C HIS A 77 1.46 -3.03 -2.61
N PHE A 78 0.44 -2.19 -2.41
CA PHE A 78 -0.12 -1.38 -3.50
C PHE A 78 -0.44 0.00 -2.96
N THR A 79 -0.10 1.01 -3.74
CA THR A 79 -0.42 2.41 -3.43
C THR A 79 -0.93 3.07 -4.70
N GLY A 80 -2.09 3.66 -4.64
CA GLY A 80 -2.66 4.38 -5.77
C GLY A 80 -3.50 5.56 -5.32
N GLY A 81 -3.64 6.54 -6.19
CA GLY A 81 -4.44 7.71 -5.88
C GLY A 81 -4.00 8.95 -6.64
N ILE A 82 -4.61 10.06 -6.28
CA ILE A 82 -4.33 11.37 -6.84
C ILE A 82 -3.82 12.28 -5.73
N GLU A 83 -3.08 13.34 -6.12
CA GLU A 83 -2.60 14.38 -5.21
C GLU A 83 -1.88 13.79 -3.97
N LEU A 84 -1.02 12.82 -4.22
CA LEU A 84 -0.27 12.11 -3.17
C LEU A 84 0.39 13.04 -2.13
N PRO A 85 0.99 14.18 -2.51
CA PRO A 85 1.60 15.07 -1.51
C PRO A 85 0.62 15.56 -0.43
N LYS A 86 -0.68 15.56 -0.72
CA LYS A 86 -1.68 16.02 0.24
C LYS A 86 -1.98 15.01 1.35
N TRP A 87 -1.69 13.73 1.14
CA TRP A 87 -2.04 12.68 2.11
C TRP A 87 -0.90 11.74 2.48
N LYS A 88 0.23 11.84 1.81
CA LYS A 88 1.36 10.92 2.04
C LYS A 88 1.84 10.93 3.49
N SER A 89 2.05 12.11 4.07
CA SER A 89 2.59 12.22 5.43
C SER A 89 1.65 11.66 6.49
N GLU A 90 0.36 11.96 6.38
CA GLU A 90 -0.65 11.43 7.30
C GLU A 90 -0.76 9.91 7.16
N MET A 91 -0.76 9.41 5.94
CA MET A 91 -0.81 7.97 5.69
C MET A 91 0.38 7.27 6.33
N LEU A 92 1.59 7.77 6.11
CA LEU A 92 2.79 7.17 6.71
C LEU A 92 2.77 7.25 8.23
N SER A 93 2.25 8.33 8.80
CA SER A 93 2.10 8.45 10.25
C SER A 93 1.18 7.37 10.82
N VAL A 94 0.03 7.16 10.18
CA VAL A 94 -0.93 6.13 10.60
C VAL A 94 -0.33 4.73 10.44
N LEU A 95 0.34 4.48 9.31
CA LEU A 95 0.97 3.18 9.07
C LEU A 95 2.11 2.89 10.06
N ARG A 96 2.88 3.91 10.45
CA ARG A 96 3.91 3.76 11.48
C ARG A 96 3.30 3.34 12.82
N SER A 97 2.20 3.98 13.21
CA SER A 97 1.50 3.62 14.45
C SER A 97 0.99 2.18 14.40
N PHE A 98 0.38 1.80 13.29
CA PHE A 98 -0.09 0.42 13.10
C PHE A 98 1.07 -0.57 13.14
N ALA A 99 2.17 -0.25 12.48
CA ALA A 99 3.36 -1.09 12.48
C ALA A 99 3.90 -1.29 13.92
N LYS A 100 4.01 -0.22 14.70
CA LYS A 100 4.44 -0.29 16.09
C LYS A 100 3.51 -1.14 16.94
N ASP A 101 2.20 -0.97 16.77
CA ASP A 101 1.19 -1.73 17.51
C ASP A 101 1.26 -3.23 17.20
N ASN A 102 1.77 -3.58 16.02
CA ASN A 102 1.94 -4.97 15.59
C ASN A 102 3.38 -5.47 15.74
N ASN A 103 4.21 -4.77 16.48
CA ASN A 103 5.61 -5.12 16.74
C ASN A 103 6.46 -5.24 15.48
N CYS A 104 6.13 -4.46 14.46
CA CYS A 104 6.93 -4.39 13.24
C CYS A 104 8.14 -3.49 13.44
N GLN A 105 9.27 -3.88 12.89
CA GLN A 105 10.54 -3.16 12.99
C GLN A 105 10.71 -2.13 11.88
N SER A 106 9.99 -2.30 10.76
CA SER A 106 10.09 -1.40 9.62
C SER A 106 8.83 -1.47 8.75
N ILE A 107 8.72 -0.50 7.86
CA ILE A 107 7.76 -0.49 6.77
C ILE A 107 8.55 -0.71 5.48
N GLU A 108 8.11 -1.65 4.65
CA GLU A 108 8.75 -1.99 3.39
C GLU A 108 7.81 -1.69 2.21
N SER A 109 8.39 -1.38 1.07
CA SER A 109 7.64 -1.21 -0.15
C SER A 109 8.47 -1.68 -1.34
N PHE A 110 7.83 -2.38 -2.27
CA PHE A 110 8.42 -2.74 -3.55
C PHE A 110 7.74 -1.86 -4.60
N GLY A 111 8.46 -0.86 -5.07
CA GLY A 111 7.90 0.07 -6.02
C GLY A 111 8.79 0.26 -7.25
N ARG A 112 8.21 0.83 -8.28
CA ARG A 112 8.98 1.27 -9.45
C ARG A 112 9.98 2.34 -9.03
N THR A 113 10.99 2.57 -9.87
CA THR A 113 12.08 3.51 -9.57
C THR A 113 11.60 4.93 -9.26
N GLY A 114 10.46 5.36 -9.82
CA GLY A 114 9.87 6.67 -9.54
C GLY A 114 9.52 6.90 -8.07
N TRP A 115 9.23 5.83 -7.33
CA TRP A 115 8.93 5.93 -5.89
C TRP A 115 10.13 6.38 -5.06
N LYS A 116 11.35 6.16 -5.54
CA LYS A 116 12.57 6.64 -4.88
C LYS A 116 12.53 8.16 -4.67
N ARG A 117 12.07 8.90 -5.68
CA ARG A 117 11.92 10.35 -5.60
C ARG A 117 10.79 10.73 -4.64
N VAL A 118 9.66 10.03 -4.73
CA VAL A 118 8.46 10.31 -3.92
C VAL A 118 8.75 10.15 -2.43
N PHE A 119 9.50 9.12 -2.05
CA PHE A 119 9.80 8.82 -0.64
C PHE A 119 11.15 9.35 -0.16
N LYS A 120 11.80 10.22 -0.94
CA LYS A 120 13.14 10.71 -0.66
C LYS A 120 13.31 11.29 0.75
N ASN A 121 12.31 12.04 1.23
CA ASN A 121 12.38 12.73 2.51
C ASN A 121 11.59 12.03 3.63
N ASP A 122 11.14 10.81 3.41
CA ASP A 122 10.29 10.09 4.36
C ASP A 122 11.04 9.01 5.16
N GLY A 123 12.35 8.95 5.03
CA GLY A 123 13.18 8.00 5.77
C GLY A 123 13.34 6.64 5.12
N PHE A 124 12.79 6.44 3.93
CA PHE A 124 13.00 5.19 3.19
C PHE A 124 14.40 5.13 2.59
N SER A 125 14.99 3.94 2.59
CA SER A 125 16.26 3.67 1.91
C SER A 125 16.09 2.46 0.98
N SER A 126 16.74 2.50 -0.17
CA SER A 126 16.73 1.39 -1.13
C SER A 126 17.69 0.30 -0.65
N LYS A 127 17.17 -0.92 -0.46
CA LYS A 127 17.95 -2.07 0.02
C LYS A 127 18.21 -3.09 -1.05
N PHE A 128 17.25 -3.29 -1.97
CA PHE A 128 17.30 -4.32 -2.98
C PHE A 128 16.96 -3.76 -4.35
N MET A 129 17.47 -4.41 -5.37
CA MET A 129 17.05 -4.19 -6.74
C MET A 129 16.46 -5.50 -7.26
N PHE A 130 15.32 -5.41 -7.90
CA PHE A 130 14.65 -6.58 -8.47
C PHE A 130 15.23 -6.90 -9.84
N TYR A 131 15.55 -8.18 -10.08
CA TYR A 131 16.05 -8.67 -11.36
C TYR A 131 15.14 -9.78 -11.87
N GLU A 132 14.84 -9.75 -13.15
CA GLU A 132 14.02 -10.78 -13.79
C GLU A 132 14.64 -11.20 -15.12
N LEU A 133 14.75 -12.51 -15.31
CA LEU A 133 15.17 -13.09 -16.59
C LEU A 133 13.99 -13.87 -17.15
N THR A 134 13.50 -13.48 -18.32
CA THR A 134 12.42 -14.20 -19.00
C THR A 134 12.95 -15.51 -19.55
N VAL A 135 12.26 -16.59 -19.28
CA VAL A 135 12.63 -17.95 -19.71
C VAL A 135 11.87 -18.40 -20.94
#